data_73f4217868c7e14c44e6af3f53cebc1b
#
_entry.id   73f4217868c7e14c44e6af3f53cebc1b
#
_cell.length_a   1.000
_cell.length_b   1.000
_cell.length_c   1.000
_cell.angle_alpha   90.00
_cell.angle_beta   90.00
_cell.angle_gamma   90.00
#
_symmetry.space_group_name_H-M   'P 1'
#
loop_
_entity.id
_entity.type
_entity.pdbx_description
1 polymer ?
#
loop_
_entity_poly.entity_id
_entity_poly.type
_entity_poly.pdbx_seq_one_letter_code
_entity_poly.pdbx_strand_id
1 'polypeptide(L)'
;MNHVHSSVPTAKSKATGRGPHLSPLIQGTIGSIMVMLGSYAVGWLASVSPMNRNPLLIAIRTDYVGVVVGTVVLTVGCWILFRAWLRLGQQLAGWPEGSLVVVKRAIWSWSIPMLFALPIFSRDVFAYIGQGRLVAAGQDPYVAGISTLNNWFQLGADITWAEDETPYGPLYLIVEFAVNRMVGTSPDLSVLLFRLVAFAGVLLCMIYVPKIASLHKVSGAKATWISVANPLFLISFVASAHNDSLMVGLALAGTYYAATRRGVLGVVLIAASIGVKPITLVLLPFIGLLWAGPDAGWWRKIRYWVYTATLVAVIMAVIGWANGYGFGWLKVMLGTGTGTVIFAPVGALNAVLHGALTTIGIGTDWLLPAVKLVARLASVGLVLLLIFKGKQSHIVQRMALAFSALVILSPIIQPWYILWLLPFFAITGIRDDWQLLWVYFTTAFFIAFGAADQIFIWQFLSDLDPWVKQLSTAISWVSMAYLAFLDPRTRSLFVATLPARLRRRTVEAEPTTGKNDPQVPST
;
A
#
# COMPACT_ATOMS: atom_id res chain seq x y z
N MET A 1 -14.64 58.45 -29.03
CA MET A 1 -15.15 57.79 -27.82
C MET A 1 -14.05 56.85 -27.34
N ASN A 2 -13.43 57.24 -26.22
CA ASN A 2 -12.20 56.66 -25.70
C ASN A 2 -12.47 55.35 -24.94
N HIS A 3 -11.85 54.25 -25.37
CA HIS A 3 -11.76 53.02 -24.55
C HIS A 3 -10.54 53.11 -23.61
N VAL A 4 -10.83 53.23 -22.31
CA VAL A 4 -9.85 53.17 -21.25
C VAL A 4 -9.52 51.70 -20.99
N HIS A 5 -8.31 51.28 -21.32
CA HIS A 5 -7.72 50.01 -20.86
C HIS A 5 -7.28 50.17 -19.42
N SER A 6 -7.99 49.56 -18.48
CA SER A 6 -7.51 49.37 -17.10
C SER A 6 -6.59 48.18 -17.03
N SER A 7 -5.29 48.43 -16.91
CA SER A 7 -4.27 47.42 -16.61
C SER A 7 -4.38 47.04 -15.15
N VAL A 8 -4.75 45.78 -14.88
CA VAL A 8 -4.66 45.13 -13.55
C VAL A 8 -3.16 44.90 -13.22
N PRO A 9 -2.66 45.34 -12.09
CA PRO A 9 -1.27 45.09 -11.72
C PRO A 9 -1.10 43.62 -11.36
N THR A 10 -0.28 42.89 -12.11
CA THR A 10 0.23 41.56 -11.73
C THR A 10 1.09 41.72 -10.48
N ALA A 11 0.60 41.24 -9.36
CA ALA A 11 1.37 41.13 -8.13
C ALA A 11 2.57 40.18 -8.34
N LYS A 12 3.76 40.76 -8.54
CA LYS A 12 5.03 40.02 -8.47
C LYS A 12 5.18 39.48 -7.06
N SER A 13 5.00 38.17 -6.89
CA SER A 13 5.32 37.44 -5.67
C SER A 13 6.79 37.73 -5.32
N LYS A 14 7.01 38.43 -4.21
CA LYS A 14 8.34 38.61 -3.61
C LYS A 14 8.90 37.22 -3.28
N ALA A 15 9.88 36.78 -4.05
CA ALA A 15 10.72 35.65 -3.71
C ALA A 15 11.54 36.02 -2.46
N THR A 16 11.01 35.69 -1.28
CA THR A 16 11.77 35.75 -0.03
C THR A 16 12.96 34.81 -0.17
N GLY A 17 14.16 35.33 0.01
CA GLY A 17 15.44 34.65 -0.10
C GLY A 17 15.46 33.33 0.70
N ARG A 18 15.30 32.22 0.00
CA ARG A 18 15.43 30.88 0.56
C ARG A 18 16.79 30.35 0.19
N GLY A 19 17.65 30.12 1.20
CA GLY A 19 18.91 29.42 1.02
C GLY A 19 18.81 28.10 0.23
N PRO A 20 19.92 27.51 -0.20
CA PRO A 20 19.94 26.31 -1.03
C PRO A 20 19.26 25.13 -0.32
N HIS A 21 18.08 24.75 -0.77
CA HIS A 21 17.31 23.66 -0.20
C HIS A 21 17.18 22.51 -1.19
N LEU A 22 17.46 21.29 -0.73
CA LEU A 22 17.27 20.08 -1.52
C LEU A 22 15.84 20.01 -2.08
N SER A 23 15.74 19.71 -3.36
CA SER A 23 14.45 19.46 -3.99
C SER A 23 13.77 18.24 -3.36
N PRO A 24 12.42 18.14 -3.36
CA PRO A 24 11.73 16.95 -2.86
C PRO A 24 12.21 15.65 -3.54
N LEU A 25 12.55 15.73 -4.82
CA LEU A 25 13.10 14.59 -5.56
C LEU A 25 14.39 14.06 -4.92
N ILE A 26 15.38 14.94 -4.72
CA ILE A 26 16.66 14.59 -4.11
C ILE A 26 16.47 14.14 -2.66
N GLN A 27 15.64 14.84 -1.89
CA GLN A 27 15.36 14.50 -0.51
C GLN A 27 14.76 13.08 -0.38
N GLY A 28 13.79 12.73 -1.23
CA GLY A 28 13.20 11.40 -1.22
C GLY A 28 14.18 10.32 -1.69
N THR A 29 15.07 10.64 -2.64
CA THR A 29 16.15 9.71 -3.05
C THR A 29 17.12 9.43 -1.90
N ILE A 30 17.50 10.47 -1.14
CA ILE A 30 18.31 10.30 0.07
C ILE A 30 17.58 9.41 1.08
N GLY A 31 16.29 9.68 1.34
CA GLY A 31 15.46 8.84 2.22
C GLY A 31 15.45 7.38 1.77
N SER A 32 15.26 7.12 0.47
CA SER A 32 15.26 5.76 -0.09
C SER A 32 16.61 5.07 0.01
N ILE A 33 17.71 5.79 -0.19
CA ILE A 33 19.07 5.26 0.03
C ILE A 33 19.27 4.90 1.50
N MET A 34 18.81 5.75 2.43
CA MET A 34 18.89 5.45 3.86
C MET A 34 18.06 4.22 4.23
N VAL A 35 16.85 4.08 3.67
CA VAL A 35 16.03 2.86 3.85
C VAL A 35 16.79 1.63 3.33
N MET A 36 17.39 1.70 2.15
CA MET A 36 18.21 0.61 1.60
C MET A 36 19.39 0.28 2.52
N LEU A 37 20.18 1.26 2.92
CA LEU A 37 21.35 1.05 3.78
C LEU A 37 20.97 0.49 5.15
N GLY A 38 19.94 1.06 5.79
CA GLY A 38 19.44 0.56 7.08
C GLY A 38 18.89 -0.88 6.98
N SER A 39 18.32 -1.25 5.83
CA SER A 39 17.84 -2.62 5.61
C SER A 39 18.95 -3.67 5.70
N TYR A 40 20.18 -3.34 5.36
CA TYR A 40 21.30 -4.28 5.48
C TYR A 40 21.59 -4.66 6.94
N ALA A 41 21.28 -3.80 7.90
CA ALA A 41 21.41 -4.11 9.32
C ALA A 41 20.20 -4.88 9.87
N VAL A 42 18.97 -4.43 9.57
CA VAL A 42 17.74 -4.90 10.22
C VAL A 42 16.67 -5.43 9.24
N GLY A 43 16.99 -5.64 7.97
CA GLY A 43 16.11 -6.28 7.00
C GLY A 43 16.16 -7.81 7.09
N TRP A 44 15.16 -8.47 6.52
CA TRP A 44 15.05 -9.92 6.50
C TRP A 44 16.05 -10.55 5.53
N LEU A 45 16.74 -11.57 5.98
CA LEU A 45 17.73 -12.32 5.20
C LEU A 45 17.60 -13.81 5.53
N ALA A 46 17.54 -14.65 4.51
CA ALA A 46 17.50 -16.09 4.70
C ALA A 46 18.82 -16.59 5.32
N SER A 47 18.74 -17.55 6.23
CA SER A 47 19.93 -18.08 6.93
C SER A 47 20.96 -18.70 5.99
N VAL A 48 20.50 -19.28 4.87
CA VAL A 48 21.38 -19.87 3.84
C VAL A 48 21.92 -18.83 2.84
N SER A 49 21.56 -17.56 2.96
CA SER A 49 22.06 -16.52 2.06
C SER A 49 23.58 -16.41 2.12
N PRO A 50 24.28 -16.39 0.95
CA PRO A 50 25.70 -16.10 0.89
C PRO A 50 26.10 -14.76 1.52
N MET A 51 25.18 -13.80 1.58
CA MET A 51 25.39 -12.51 2.22
C MET A 51 25.73 -12.63 3.71
N ASN A 52 25.27 -13.70 4.39
CA ASN A 52 25.62 -13.99 5.79
C ASN A 52 27.11 -14.33 6.00
N ARG A 53 27.88 -14.50 4.93
CA ARG A 53 29.35 -14.73 4.98
C ARG A 53 30.14 -13.44 4.74
N ASN A 54 29.47 -12.33 4.44
CA ASN A 54 30.13 -11.05 4.22
C ASN A 54 30.55 -10.44 5.57
N PRO A 55 31.85 -10.18 5.85
CA PRO A 55 32.30 -9.67 7.15
C PRO A 55 31.65 -8.34 7.55
N LEU A 56 31.41 -7.44 6.58
CA LEU A 56 30.75 -6.16 6.85
C LEU A 56 29.30 -6.37 7.30
N LEU A 57 28.56 -7.24 6.58
CA LEU A 57 27.17 -7.54 6.96
C LEU A 57 27.10 -8.26 8.32
N ILE A 58 28.01 -9.18 8.58
CA ILE A 58 28.11 -9.81 9.91
C ILE A 58 28.28 -8.70 10.96
N ALA A 59 29.28 -7.83 10.82
CA ALA A 59 29.56 -6.77 11.80
C ALA A 59 28.33 -5.89 12.06
N ILE A 60 27.66 -5.37 11.02
CA ILE A 60 26.53 -4.46 11.22
C ILE A 60 25.24 -5.14 11.72
N ARG A 61 25.13 -6.47 11.58
CA ARG A 61 23.92 -7.23 11.98
C ARG A 61 24.07 -7.92 13.33
N THR A 62 25.30 -8.17 13.79
CA THR A 62 25.58 -8.92 15.02
C THR A 62 26.13 -8.04 16.14
N ASP A 63 26.51 -6.79 15.84
CA ASP A 63 26.96 -5.82 16.83
C ASP A 63 25.81 -4.89 17.24
N TYR A 64 25.75 -4.56 18.55
CA TYR A 64 24.74 -3.65 19.12
C TYR A 64 24.71 -2.30 18.40
N VAL A 65 25.89 -1.71 18.16
CA VAL A 65 25.99 -0.40 17.48
C VAL A 65 25.50 -0.50 16.05
N GLY A 66 25.85 -1.57 15.33
CA GLY A 66 25.42 -1.80 13.96
C GLY A 66 23.89 -1.88 13.82
N VAL A 67 23.25 -2.65 14.71
CA VAL A 67 21.78 -2.80 14.70
C VAL A 67 21.09 -1.50 15.08
N VAL A 68 21.55 -0.79 16.12
CA VAL A 68 20.96 0.50 16.54
C VAL A 68 21.12 1.55 15.45
N VAL A 69 22.33 1.72 14.89
CA VAL A 69 22.58 2.68 13.81
C VAL A 69 21.75 2.32 12.57
N GLY A 70 21.69 1.03 12.20
CA GLY A 70 20.88 0.58 11.08
C GLY A 70 19.40 0.89 11.26
N THR A 71 18.86 0.69 12.46
CA THR A 71 17.47 1.02 12.79
C THR A 71 17.21 2.52 12.71
N VAL A 72 18.11 3.34 13.25
CA VAL A 72 18.01 4.80 13.15
C VAL A 72 18.04 5.26 11.69
N VAL A 73 18.99 4.75 10.91
CA VAL A 73 19.13 5.09 9.48
C VAL A 73 17.87 4.67 8.70
N LEU A 74 17.36 3.46 8.92
CA LEU A 74 16.12 2.98 8.29
C LEU A 74 14.93 3.90 8.64
N THR A 75 14.72 4.12 9.95
CA THR A 75 13.54 4.86 10.45
C THR A 75 13.59 6.31 9.98
N VAL A 76 14.72 6.99 10.15
CA VAL A 76 14.91 8.38 9.68
C VAL A 76 14.77 8.45 8.15
N GLY A 77 15.30 7.47 7.43
CA GLY A 77 15.13 7.36 5.98
C GLY A 77 13.67 7.31 5.54
N CYS A 78 12.85 6.51 6.23
CA CYS A 78 11.40 6.45 5.99
C CYS A 78 10.73 7.82 6.21
N TRP A 79 11.08 8.54 7.27
CA TRP A 79 10.51 9.86 7.57
C TRP A 79 11.00 10.97 6.64
N ILE A 80 12.24 10.90 6.17
CA ILE A 80 12.75 11.79 5.12
C ILE A 80 11.99 11.57 3.81
N LEU A 81 11.74 10.32 3.45
CA LEU A 81 10.95 9.98 2.26
C LEU A 81 9.49 10.45 2.41
N PHE A 82 8.88 10.26 3.58
CA PHE A 82 7.53 10.75 3.87
C PHE A 82 7.46 12.29 3.76
N ARG A 83 8.42 12.99 4.35
CA ARG A 83 8.54 14.45 4.22
C ARG A 83 8.70 14.88 2.76
N ALA A 84 9.54 14.18 2.00
CA ALA A 84 9.76 14.48 0.58
C ALA A 84 8.46 14.33 -0.24
N TRP A 85 7.67 13.30 0.04
CA TRP A 85 6.37 13.08 -0.57
C TRP A 85 5.38 14.21 -0.26
N LEU A 86 5.27 14.64 1.00
CA LEU A 86 4.43 15.79 1.39
C LEU A 86 4.87 17.07 0.66
N ARG A 87 6.17 17.34 0.63
CA ARG A 87 6.74 18.52 -0.05
C ARG A 87 6.55 18.47 -1.56
N LEU A 88 6.60 17.29 -2.16
CA LEU A 88 6.33 17.13 -3.59
C LEU A 88 4.89 17.55 -3.92
N GLY A 89 3.91 17.09 -3.13
CA GLY A 89 2.52 17.51 -3.27
C GLY A 89 2.32 19.02 -3.12
N GLN A 90 3.00 19.64 -2.16
CA GLN A 90 3.01 21.09 -1.96
C GLN A 90 3.61 21.85 -3.15
N GLN A 91 4.75 21.38 -3.66
CA GLN A 91 5.43 22.00 -4.80
C GLN A 91 4.57 21.95 -6.07
N LEU A 92 3.79 20.89 -6.23
CA LEU A 92 2.91 20.66 -7.35
C LEU A 92 1.45 21.11 -7.08
N ALA A 93 1.21 21.90 -6.02
CA ALA A 93 -0.13 22.37 -5.67
C ALA A 93 -0.81 23.04 -6.87
N GLY A 94 -2.10 22.72 -7.10
CA GLY A 94 -2.82 23.09 -8.32
C GLY A 94 -2.56 22.17 -9.52
N TRP A 95 -1.58 21.29 -9.45
CA TRP A 95 -1.24 20.24 -10.44
C TRP A 95 -1.10 20.78 -11.87
N PRO A 96 -0.19 21.76 -12.11
CA PRO A 96 0.01 22.36 -13.42
C PRO A 96 0.45 21.33 -14.45
N GLU A 97 0.42 21.73 -15.72
CA GLU A 97 0.91 20.89 -16.81
C GLU A 97 2.36 20.43 -16.55
N GLY A 98 2.68 19.18 -16.89
CA GLY A 98 3.98 18.58 -16.58
C GLY A 98 4.12 17.95 -15.19
N SER A 99 3.22 18.22 -14.23
CA SER A 99 3.29 17.64 -12.88
C SER A 99 3.38 16.13 -12.87
N LEU A 100 2.68 15.44 -13.79
CA LEU A 100 2.74 13.97 -13.88
C LEU A 100 4.15 13.46 -14.19
N VAL A 101 4.90 14.17 -15.02
CA VAL A 101 6.29 13.80 -15.34
C VAL A 101 7.17 13.90 -14.10
N VAL A 102 6.98 14.96 -13.28
CA VAL A 102 7.74 15.15 -12.03
C VAL A 102 7.40 14.05 -11.03
N VAL A 103 6.12 13.70 -10.86
CA VAL A 103 5.68 12.60 -9.99
C VAL A 103 6.28 11.26 -10.45
N LYS A 104 6.25 10.97 -11.74
CA LYS A 104 6.86 9.75 -12.30
C LYS A 104 8.37 9.69 -12.07
N ARG A 105 9.08 10.81 -12.24
CA ARG A 105 10.51 10.91 -11.92
C ARG A 105 10.78 10.63 -10.43
N ALA A 106 9.92 11.10 -9.55
CA ALA A 106 10.02 10.81 -8.11
C ALA A 106 9.83 9.31 -7.84
N ILE A 107 8.83 8.67 -8.42
CA ILE A 107 8.59 7.23 -8.29
C ILE A 107 9.83 6.44 -8.73
N TRP A 108 10.38 6.73 -9.90
CA TRP A 108 11.61 6.07 -10.37
C TRP A 108 12.79 6.29 -9.44
N SER A 109 13.08 7.55 -9.11
CA SER A 109 14.22 7.94 -8.28
C SER A 109 14.17 7.33 -6.87
N TRP A 110 12.96 7.24 -6.30
CA TRP A 110 12.76 6.67 -4.96
C TRP A 110 12.70 5.15 -4.95
N SER A 111 12.26 4.53 -6.07
CA SER A 111 12.20 3.06 -6.18
C SER A 111 13.55 2.41 -6.44
N ILE A 112 14.44 3.05 -7.20
CA ILE A 112 15.72 2.43 -7.61
C ILE A 112 16.56 1.95 -6.41
N PRO A 113 16.81 2.74 -5.34
CA PRO A 113 17.53 2.24 -4.17
C PRO A 113 16.81 1.07 -3.51
N MET A 114 15.46 1.10 -3.44
CA MET A 114 14.67 0.06 -2.79
C MET A 114 14.71 -1.28 -3.54
N LEU A 115 15.02 -1.29 -4.83
CA LEU A 115 15.25 -2.54 -5.57
C LEU A 115 16.43 -3.35 -5.00
N PHE A 116 17.36 -2.70 -4.34
CA PHE A 116 18.56 -3.31 -3.75
C PHE A 116 18.48 -3.46 -2.23
N ALA A 117 17.42 -2.98 -1.59
CA ALA A 117 17.22 -3.16 -0.15
C ALA A 117 17.05 -4.63 0.22
N LEU A 118 17.41 -5.06 1.43
CA LEU A 118 16.88 -6.32 1.96
C LEU A 118 15.37 -6.17 2.19
N PRO A 119 14.57 -7.27 2.15
CA PRO A 119 13.14 -7.21 2.49
C PRO A 119 12.93 -6.61 3.88
N ILE A 120 12.06 -5.62 3.98
CA ILE A 120 11.68 -4.93 5.22
C ILE A 120 10.16 -4.89 5.34
N PHE A 121 9.64 -4.77 6.54
CA PHE A 121 8.22 -4.65 6.87
C PHE A 121 7.36 -5.88 6.50
N SER A 122 7.95 -6.92 5.91
CA SER A 122 7.31 -8.21 5.63
C SER A 122 8.31 -9.28 5.22
N ARG A 123 7.94 -10.55 5.47
CA ARG A 123 8.67 -11.75 5.04
C ARG A 123 7.95 -12.51 3.92
N ASP A 124 6.85 -11.99 3.36
CA ASP A 124 6.01 -12.72 2.40
C ASP A 124 6.79 -13.20 1.17
N VAL A 125 7.81 -12.45 0.74
CA VAL A 125 8.65 -12.85 -0.40
C VAL A 125 9.34 -14.21 -0.19
N PHE A 126 9.64 -14.58 1.05
CA PHE A 126 10.21 -15.90 1.36
C PHE A 126 9.14 -17.00 1.35
N ALA A 127 7.86 -16.66 1.62
CA ALA A 127 6.77 -17.60 1.41
C ALA A 127 6.61 -17.93 -0.09
N TYR A 128 6.75 -16.96 -1.00
CA TYR A 128 6.74 -17.21 -2.45
C TYR A 128 7.83 -18.19 -2.88
N ILE A 129 9.04 -18.08 -2.28
CA ILE A 129 10.13 -19.04 -2.52
C ILE A 129 9.71 -20.45 -2.08
N GLY A 130 9.12 -20.57 -0.88
CA GLY A 130 8.63 -21.84 -0.35
C GLY A 130 7.54 -22.47 -1.22
N GLN A 131 6.56 -21.67 -1.64
CA GLN A 131 5.45 -22.13 -2.48
C GLN A 131 5.91 -22.54 -3.88
N GLY A 132 6.83 -21.79 -4.50
CA GLY A 132 7.45 -22.20 -5.76
C GLY A 132 8.21 -23.53 -5.65
N ARG A 133 8.80 -23.83 -4.49
CA ARG A 133 9.42 -25.12 -4.21
C ARG A 133 8.42 -26.24 -4.00
N LEU A 134 7.27 -25.97 -3.33
CA LEU A 134 6.17 -26.95 -3.23
C LEU A 134 5.71 -27.39 -4.61
N VAL A 135 5.45 -26.43 -5.49
CA VAL A 135 5.07 -26.70 -6.90
C VAL A 135 6.16 -27.50 -7.62
N ALA A 136 7.43 -27.14 -7.45
CA ALA A 136 8.55 -27.86 -8.08
C ALA A 136 8.75 -29.27 -7.54
N ALA A 137 8.33 -29.53 -6.31
CA ALA A 137 8.33 -30.86 -5.68
C ALA A 137 7.09 -31.68 -6.03
N GLY A 138 6.16 -31.17 -6.84
CA GLY A 138 4.92 -31.85 -7.22
C GLY A 138 3.88 -31.89 -6.09
N GLN A 139 4.01 -31.04 -5.06
CA GLN A 139 3.04 -30.92 -3.97
C GLN A 139 2.01 -29.83 -4.32
N ASP A 140 0.77 -30.02 -3.82
CA ASP A 140 -0.30 -29.04 -4.02
C ASP A 140 -0.24 -27.96 -2.92
N PRO A 141 0.11 -26.69 -3.26
CA PRO A 141 0.18 -25.61 -2.29
C PRO A 141 -1.18 -25.19 -1.69
N TYR A 142 -2.30 -25.66 -2.26
CA TYR A 142 -3.64 -25.46 -1.70
C TYR A 142 -4.05 -26.52 -0.68
N VAL A 143 -3.13 -27.46 -0.38
CA VAL A 143 -3.33 -28.54 0.59
C VAL A 143 -2.16 -28.64 1.56
N ALA A 144 -0.94 -28.42 1.08
CA ALA A 144 0.29 -28.56 1.85
C ALA A 144 0.88 -27.19 2.21
N GLY A 145 1.26 -27.03 3.47
CA GLY A 145 2.05 -25.90 3.94
C GLY A 145 3.53 -26.00 3.57
N ILE A 146 4.23 -24.88 3.59
CA ILE A 146 5.66 -24.79 3.28
C ILE A 146 6.51 -25.64 4.25
N SER A 147 6.03 -25.85 5.47
CA SER A 147 6.68 -26.66 6.52
C SER A 147 6.93 -28.12 6.12
N THR A 148 6.22 -28.63 5.12
CA THR A 148 6.44 -29.98 4.59
C THR A 148 7.74 -30.12 3.80
N LEU A 149 8.38 -29.00 3.45
CA LEU A 149 9.65 -28.97 2.73
C LEU A 149 10.85 -28.93 3.66
N ASN A 150 11.90 -29.67 3.31
CA ASN A 150 13.18 -29.55 4.00
C ASN A 150 13.75 -28.13 3.87
N ASN A 151 14.38 -27.63 4.94
CA ASN A 151 15.07 -26.34 4.98
C ASN A 151 14.16 -25.10 4.69
N TRP A 152 12.86 -25.22 4.87
CA TRP A 152 11.93 -24.12 4.63
C TRP A 152 12.25 -22.88 5.49
N PHE A 153 12.58 -23.10 6.76
CA PHE A 153 12.92 -22.02 7.71
C PHE A 153 14.24 -21.34 7.34
N GLN A 154 15.24 -22.11 6.93
CA GLN A 154 16.56 -21.60 6.52
C GLN A 154 16.47 -20.74 5.24
N LEU A 155 15.45 -20.97 4.43
CA LEU A 155 15.14 -20.14 3.23
C LEU A 155 14.37 -18.88 3.56
N GLY A 156 14.10 -18.61 4.85
CA GLY A 156 13.59 -17.34 5.34
C GLY A 156 12.07 -17.26 5.53
N ALA A 157 11.31 -18.32 5.23
CA ALA A 157 9.86 -18.32 5.41
C ALA A 157 9.45 -18.06 6.87
N ASP A 158 8.32 -17.37 7.06
CA ASP A 158 7.80 -17.09 8.40
C ASP A 158 7.12 -18.32 8.99
N ILE A 159 7.39 -18.59 10.26
CA ILE A 159 6.76 -19.67 11.01
C ILE A 159 5.24 -19.51 11.09
N THR A 160 4.75 -18.26 11.11
CA THR A 160 3.33 -17.95 11.22
C THR A 160 2.51 -18.51 10.06
N TRP A 161 3.12 -18.60 8.87
CA TRP A 161 2.45 -19.02 7.63
C TRP A 161 2.96 -20.35 7.08
N ALA A 162 3.88 -21.00 7.80
CA ALA A 162 4.56 -22.19 7.29
C ALA A 162 3.65 -23.41 7.16
N GLU A 163 2.65 -23.51 8.05
CA GLU A 163 1.66 -24.60 8.07
C GLU A 163 0.45 -24.30 7.17
N ASP A 164 0.25 -23.02 6.79
CA ASP A 164 -0.95 -22.60 6.08
C ASP A 164 -0.88 -22.93 4.58
N GLU A 165 -2.05 -23.23 4.01
CA GLU A 165 -2.28 -23.33 2.58
C GLU A 165 -2.06 -21.94 1.92
N THR A 166 -1.60 -21.93 0.67
CA THR A 166 -1.32 -20.66 -0.02
C THR A 166 -2.59 -19.83 -0.29
N PRO A 167 -2.61 -18.53 0.05
CA PRO A 167 -3.72 -17.64 -0.27
C PRO A 167 -3.64 -17.06 -1.70
N TYR A 168 -2.62 -17.41 -2.48
CA TYR A 168 -2.38 -16.83 -3.80
C TYR A 168 -3.14 -17.58 -4.90
N GLY A 169 -3.38 -16.87 -6.01
CA GLY A 169 -4.08 -17.43 -7.15
C GLY A 169 -3.17 -18.29 -8.05
N PRO A 170 -3.77 -19.10 -8.92
CA PRO A 170 -3.04 -20.09 -9.71
C PRO A 170 -2.07 -19.48 -10.74
N LEU A 171 -2.26 -18.23 -11.16
CA LEU A 171 -1.29 -17.54 -12.02
C LEU A 171 -0.02 -17.19 -11.26
N TYR A 172 -0.15 -16.81 -9.97
CA TYR A 172 1.03 -16.46 -9.20
C TYR A 172 1.86 -17.68 -8.84
N LEU A 173 1.24 -18.85 -8.62
CA LEU A 173 1.97 -20.12 -8.48
C LEU A 173 2.83 -20.45 -9.71
N ILE A 174 2.38 -20.10 -10.91
CA ILE A 174 3.19 -20.24 -12.14
C ILE A 174 4.41 -19.32 -12.07
N VAL A 175 4.24 -18.07 -11.60
CA VAL A 175 5.36 -17.13 -11.41
C VAL A 175 6.35 -17.66 -10.37
N GLU A 176 5.86 -18.15 -9.24
CA GLU A 176 6.68 -18.73 -8.15
C GLU A 176 7.47 -19.95 -8.64
N PHE A 177 6.81 -20.84 -9.37
CA PHE A 177 7.45 -21.99 -10.01
C PHE A 177 8.53 -21.55 -11.02
N ALA A 178 8.22 -20.58 -11.88
CA ALA A 178 9.17 -20.07 -12.87
C ALA A 178 10.42 -19.47 -12.21
N VAL A 179 10.23 -18.65 -11.16
CA VAL A 179 11.35 -18.11 -10.38
C VAL A 179 12.20 -19.23 -9.77
N ASN A 180 11.57 -20.22 -9.15
CA ASN A 180 12.28 -21.37 -8.61
C ASN A 180 13.08 -22.13 -9.68
N ARG A 181 12.51 -22.33 -10.87
CA ARG A 181 13.18 -23.00 -11.99
C ARG A 181 14.37 -22.20 -12.54
N MET A 182 14.30 -20.85 -12.50
CA MET A 182 15.36 -19.96 -13.02
C MET A 182 16.56 -19.86 -12.07
N VAL A 183 16.32 -19.80 -10.76
CA VAL A 183 17.39 -19.49 -9.78
C VAL A 183 17.58 -20.55 -8.71
N GLY A 184 16.82 -21.65 -8.76
CA GLY A 184 16.89 -22.76 -7.83
C GLY A 184 16.59 -22.33 -6.40
N THR A 185 17.46 -22.73 -5.46
CA THR A 185 17.31 -22.42 -4.02
C THR A 185 18.06 -21.16 -3.59
N SER A 186 18.52 -20.30 -4.52
CA SER A 186 19.15 -19.01 -4.17
C SER A 186 18.11 -18.03 -3.64
N PRO A 187 18.06 -17.75 -2.33
CA PRO A 187 17.04 -16.86 -1.77
C PRO A 187 17.22 -15.43 -2.26
N ASP A 188 18.46 -14.95 -2.41
CA ASP A 188 18.75 -13.56 -2.77
C ASP A 188 18.34 -13.25 -4.22
N LEU A 189 18.63 -14.16 -5.15
CA LEU A 189 18.20 -14.03 -6.55
C LEU A 189 16.68 -14.19 -6.67
N SER A 190 16.07 -15.09 -5.89
CA SER A 190 14.60 -15.23 -5.85
C SER A 190 13.95 -13.93 -5.39
N VAL A 191 14.44 -13.32 -4.30
CA VAL A 191 13.95 -12.01 -3.81
C VAL A 191 14.07 -10.95 -4.88
N LEU A 192 15.20 -10.89 -5.60
CA LEU A 192 15.38 -9.92 -6.68
C LEU A 192 14.36 -10.14 -7.81
N LEU A 193 14.14 -11.38 -8.25
CA LEU A 193 13.17 -11.66 -9.32
C LEU A 193 11.73 -11.34 -8.88
N PHE A 194 11.31 -11.74 -7.68
CA PHE A 194 10.00 -11.37 -7.16
C PHE A 194 9.83 -9.85 -7.03
N ARG A 195 10.90 -9.14 -6.67
CA ARG A 195 10.89 -7.67 -6.62
C ARG A 195 10.73 -7.04 -8.00
N LEU A 196 11.33 -7.61 -9.04
CA LEU A 196 11.11 -7.16 -10.42
C LEU A 196 9.66 -7.41 -10.87
N VAL A 197 9.07 -8.54 -10.50
CA VAL A 197 7.64 -8.83 -10.73
C VAL A 197 6.75 -7.83 -10.01
N ALA A 198 7.03 -7.55 -8.72
CA ALA A 198 6.31 -6.54 -7.96
C ALA A 198 6.47 -5.14 -8.57
N PHE A 199 7.68 -4.78 -9.00
CA PHE A 199 7.94 -3.50 -9.66
C PHE A 199 7.21 -3.36 -11.00
N ALA A 200 7.04 -4.44 -11.76
CA ALA A 200 6.17 -4.44 -12.95
C ALA A 200 4.72 -4.05 -12.60
N GLY A 201 4.20 -4.49 -11.43
CA GLY A 201 2.92 -4.04 -10.90
C GLY A 201 2.89 -2.55 -10.59
N VAL A 202 3.97 -2.00 -9.99
CA VAL A 202 4.11 -0.55 -9.76
C VAL A 202 4.08 0.23 -11.08
N LEU A 203 4.75 -0.28 -12.13
CA LEU A 203 4.72 0.32 -13.47
C LEU A 203 3.32 0.32 -14.07
N LEU A 204 2.56 -0.77 -13.92
CA LEU A 204 1.15 -0.82 -14.33
C LEU A 204 0.32 0.25 -13.60
N CYS A 205 0.47 0.38 -12.28
CA CYS A 205 -0.19 1.43 -11.51
C CYS A 205 0.19 2.83 -12.03
N MET A 206 1.49 3.09 -12.28
CA MET A 206 2.01 4.35 -12.79
C MET A 206 1.46 4.71 -14.20
N ILE A 207 1.07 3.70 -14.99
CA ILE A 207 0.46 3.86 -16.32
C ILE A 207 -1.04 4.09 -16.21
N TYR A 208 -1.76 3.27 -15.43
CA TYR A 208 -3.22 3.22 -15.48
C TYR A 208 -3.90 4.15 -14.48
N VAL A 209 -3.28 4.50 -13.34
CA VAL A 209 -3.83 5.49 -12.40
C VAL A 209 -4.14 6.82 -13.10
N PRO A 210 -3.18 7.49 -13.79
CA PRO A 210 -3.49 8.77 -14.44
C PRO A 210 -4.48 8.63 -15.59
N LYS A 211 -4.50 7.50 -16.32
CA LYS A 211 -5.45 7.24 -17.40
C LYS A 211 -6.89 7.13 -16.88
N ILE A 212 -7.11 6.41 -15.78
CA ILE A 212 -8.45 6.26 -15.21
C ILE A 212 -8.86 7.57 -14.53
N ALA A 213 -7.97 8.25 -13.82
CA ALA A 213 -8.25 9.55 -13.19
C ALA A 213 -8.79 10.56 -14.22
N SER A 214 -8.21 10.59 -15.44
CA SER A 214 -8.69 11.47 -16.51
C SER A 214 -10.12 11.14 -16.95
N LEU A 215 -10.55 9.86 -16.94
CA LEU A 215 -11.93 9.47 -17.22
C LEU A 215 -12.92 10.02 -16.18
N HIS A 216 -12.44 10.24 -14.95
CA HIS A 216 -13.21 10.81 -13.84
C HIS A 216 -13.00 12.32 -13.66
N LYS A 217 -12.34 13.00 -14.60
CA LYS A 217 -12.01 14.44 -14.53
C LYS A 217 -11.17 14.80 -13.28
N VAL A 218 -10.38 13.85 -12.79
CA VAL A 218 -9.44 14.00 -11.66
C VAL A 218 -8.03 14.21 -12.21
N SER A 219 -7.22 15.05 -11.55
CA SER A 219 -5.82 15.22 -11.93
C SER A 219 -5.07 13.89 -11.82
N GLY A 220 -4.59 13.40 -12.97
CA GLY A 220 -3.78 12.19 -13.02
C GLY A 220 -2.48 12.30 -12.23
N ALA A 221 -1.89 13.50 -12.17
CA ALA A 221 -0.69 13.76 -11.36
C ALA A 221 -1.00 13.64 -9.86
N LYS A 222 -2.10 14.25 -9.39
CA LYS A 222 -2.54 14.17 -7.99
C LYS A 222 -2.86 12.72 -7.59
N ALA A 223 -3.63 12.01 -8.42
CA ALA A 223 -3.98 10.62 -8.16
C ALA A 223 -2.74 9.72 -8.07
N THR A 224 -1.76 9.91 -8.97
CA THR A 224 -0.50 9.17 -8.98
C THR A 224 0.37 9.52 -7.77
N TRP A 225 0.41 10.80 -7.37
CA TRP A 225 1.13 11.24 -6.18
C TRP A 225 0.53 10.64 -4.90
N ILE A 226 -0.80 10.69 -4.73
CA ILE A 226 -1.47 10.14 -3.55
C ILE A 226 -1.22 8.64 -3.42
N SER A 227 -1.28 7.89 -4.52
CA SER A 227 -1.25 6.43 -4.53
C SER A 227 0.14 5.85 -4.79
N VAL A 228 0.66 5.99 -6.01
CA VAL A 228 1.87 5.26 -6.45
C VAL A 228 3.16 5.87 -5.90
N ALA A 229 3.24 7.22 -5.79
CA ALA A 229 4.38 7.90 -5.16
C ALA A 229 4.32 7.91 -3.63
N ASN A 230 3.27 7.34 -3.03
CA ASN A 230 3.14 7.23 -1.58
C ASN A 230 4.31 6.40 -1.00
N PRO A 231 5.00 6.89 0.05
CA PRO A 231 6.14 6.18 0.64
C PRO A 231 5.82 4.75 1.08
N LEU A 232 4.66 4.55 1.71
CA LEU A 232 4.25 3.21 2.14
C LEU A 232 4.04 2.28 0.93
N PHE A 233 3.52 2.81 -0.20
CA PHE A 233 3.35 2.06 -1.44
C PHE A 233 4.70 1.58 -1.99
N LEU A 234 5.71 2.47 -2.03
CA LEU A 234 7.03 2.12 -2.53
C LEU A 234 7.77 1.16 -1.59
N ILE A 235 7.71 1.40 -0.28
CA ILE A 235 8.33 0.51 0.70
C ILE A 235 7.70 -0.90 0.62
N SER A 236 6.37 -0.99 0.69
CA SER A 236 5.69 -2.28 0.71
C SER A 236 5.81 -3.02 -0.63
N PHE A 237 5.67 -2.33 -1.75
CA PHE A 237 5.60 -2.99 -3.05
C PHE A 237 6.96 -3.14 -3.74
N VAL A 238 7.94 -2.28 -3.41
CA VAL A 238 9.27 -2.41 -3.99
C VAL A 238 10.23 -3.05 -2.98
N ALA A 239 10.44 -2.47 -1.80
CA ALA A 239 11.43 -3.00 -0.85
C ALA A 239 11.00 -4.35 -0.28
N SER A 240 9.72 -4.53 0.09
CA SER A 240 9.19 -5.81 0.60
C SER A 240 8.83 -6.81 -0.51
N ALA A 241 8.80 -6.39 -1.77
CA ALA A 241 8.50 -7.23 -2.95
C ALA A 241 7.09 -7.88 -2.93
N HIS A 242 6.07 -7.19 -2.38
CA HIS A 242 4.72 -7.75 -2.36
C HIS A 242 4.10 -7.90 -3.75
N ASN A 243 3.56 -9.08 -4.04
CA ASN A 243 2.85 -9.40 -5.29
C ASN A 243 1.56 -8.60 -5.47
N ASP A 244 1.07 -7.99 -4.42
CA ASP A 244 -0.12 -7.14 -4.38
C ASP A 244 -0.05 -5.97 -5.37
N SER A 245 1.15 -5.44 -5.64
CA SER A 245 1.34 -4.41 -6.67
C SER A 245 0.95 -4.90 -8.05
N LEU A 246 1.30 -6.15 -8.40
CA LEU A 246 0.93 -6.77 -9.67
C LEU A 246 -0.59 -6.98 -9.73
N MET A 247 -1.18 -7.49 -8.64
CA MET A 247 -2.63 -7.64 -8.50
C MET A 247 -3.35 -6.30 -8.74
N VAL A 248 -2.97 -5.23 -8.03
CA VAL A 248 -3.59 -3.90 -8.15
C VAL A 248 -3.35 -3.30 -9.53
N GLY A 249 -2.14 -3.42 -10.06
CA GLY A 249 -1.79 -2.93 -11.40
C GLY A 249 -2.64 -3.57 -12.50
N LEU A 250 -2.83 -4.88 -12.45
CA LEU A 250 -3.69 -5.64 -13.37
C LEU A 250 -5.17 -5.26 -13.18
N ALA A 251 -5.64 -5.09 -11.94
CA ALA A 251 -7.00 -4.66 -11.66
C ALA A 251 -7.30 -3.26 -12.21
N LEU A 252 -6.37 -2.31 -12.05
CA LEU A 252 -6.48 -0.97 -12.64
C LEU A 252 -6.47 -1.02 -14.18
N ALA A 253 -5.57 -1.80 -14.78
CA ALA A 253 -5.53 -1.99 -16.22
C ALA A 253 -6.86 -2.59 -16.73
N GLY A 254 -7.37 -3.62 -16.07
CA GLY A 254 -8.67 -4.23 -16.37
C GLY A 254 -9.82 -3.24 -16.27
N THR A 255 -9.84 -2.42 -15.22
CA THR A 255 -10.83 -1.35 -15.03
C THR A 255 -10.78 -0.32 -16.16
N TYR A 256 -9.58 0.11 -16.57
CA TYR A 256 -9.41 1.06 -17.68
C TYR A 256 -9.97 0.50 -18.99
N TYR A 257 -9.62 -0.74 -19.35
CA TYR A 257 -10.07 -1.34 -20.61
C TYR A 257 -11.56 -1.63 -20.61
N ALA A 258 -12.13 -2.07 -19.48
CA ALA A 258 -13.57 -2.25 -19.36
C ALA A 258 -14.32 -0.90 -19.51
N ALA A 259 -13.82 0.19 -18.94
CA ALA A 259 -14.40 1.53 -19.05
C ALA A 259 -14.24 2.13 -20.46
N THR A 260 -13.23 1.71 -21.24
CA THR A 260 -12.96 2.22 -22.59
C THR A 260 -13.44 1.30 -23.72
N ARG A 261 -14.50 0.51 -23.47
CA ARG A 261 -15.16 -0.40 -24.42
C ARG A 261 -14.31 -1.57 -24.93
N ARG A 262 -13.15 -1.83 -24.35
CA ARG A 262 -12.33 -3.03 -24.61
C ARG A 262 -12.58 -4.10 -23.55
N GLY A 263 -13.85 -4.45 -23.35
CA GLY A 263 -14.30 -5.27 -22.21
C GLY A 263 -13.65 -6.63 -22.11
N VAL A 264 -13.44 -7.35 -23.22
CA VAL A 264 -12.76 -8.66 -23.23
C VAL A 264 -11.36 -8.53 -22.62
N LEU A 265 -10.55 -7.55 -23.07
CA LEU A 265 -9.22 -7.31 -22.51
C LEU A 265 -9.31 -6.89 -21.04
N GLY A 266 -10.33 -6.08 -20.68
CA GLY A 266 -10.61 -5.73 -19.29
C GLY A 266 -10.83 -6.95 -18.41
N VAL A 267 -11.64 -7.90 -18.87
CA VAL A 267 -11.93 -9.15 -18.14
C VAL A 267 -10.71 -10.07 -18.06
N VAL A 268 -9.92 -10.19 -19.14
CA VAL A 268 -8.67 -10.99 -19.13
C VAL A 268 -7.69 -10.45 -18.09
N LEU A 269 -7.53 -9.13 -17.98
CA LEU A 269 -6.64 -8.50 -17.00
C LEU A 269 -7.16 -8.64 -15.56
N ILE A 270 -8.50 -8.58 -15.36
CA ILE A 270 -9.09 -8.90 -14.04
C ILE A 270 -8.92 -10.39 -13.71
N ALA A 271 -9.09 -11.29 -14.66
CA ALA A 271 -8.81 -12.71 -14.46
C ALA A 271 -7.34 -12.93 -14.05
N ALA A 272 -6.40 -12.24 -14.70
CA ALA A 272 -5.00 -12.27 -14.30
C ALA A 272 -4.78 -11.70 -12.88
N SER A 273 -5.46 -10.60 -12.51
CA SER A 273 -5.44 -10.07 -11.14
C SER A 273 -5.96 -11.08 -10.11
N ILE A 274 -7.09 -11.74 -10.39
CA ILE A 274 -7.65 -12.83 -9.57
C ILE A 274 -6.66 -14.00 -9.50
N GLY A 275 -6.01 -14.32 -10.62
CA GLY A 275 -4.98 -15.35 -10.69
C GLY A 275 -3.71 -15.02 -9.91
N VAL A 276 -3.45 -13.75 -9.58
CA VAL A 276 -2.39 -13.34 -8.63
C VAL A 276 -2.92 -13.45 -7.20
N LYS A 277 -4.07 -12.83 -6.89
CA LYS A 277 -4.66 -12.84 -5.55
C LYS A 277 -6.19 -12.82 -5.65
N PRO A 278 -6.87 -13.89 -5.24
CA PRO A 278 -8.30 -14.11 -5.48
C PRO A 278 -9.23 -13.04 -4.91
N ILE A 279 -8.79 -12.24 -3.93
CA ILE A 279 -9.58 -11.17 -3.31
C ILE A 279 -10.16 -10.18 -4.34
N THR A 280 -9.50 -10.00 -5.49
CA THR A 280 -9.98 -9.10 -6.56
C THR A 280 -11.20 -9.63 -7.31
N LEU A 281 -11.66 -10.85 -7.03
CA LEU A 281 -12.94 -11.37 -7.52
C LEU A 281 -14.11 -10.44 -7.20
N VAL A 282 -14.05 -9.70 -6.09
CA VAL A 282 -15.05 -8.69 -5.71
C VAL A 282 -15.22 -7.59 -6.77
N LEU A 283 -14.21 -7.33 -7.56
CA LEU A 283 -14.24 -6.29 -8.61
C LEU A 283 -15.00 -6.75 -9.85
N LEU A 284 -15.14 -8.05 -10.06
CA LEU A 284 -15.69 -8.64 -11.29
C LEU A 284 -17.10 -8.15 -11.65
N PRO A 285 -18.08 -8.05 -10.75
CA PRO A 285 -19.40 -7.53 -11.08
C PRO A 285 -19.35 -6.08 -11.60
N PHE A 286 -18.45 -5.26 -11.06
CA PHE A 286 -18.27 -3.86 -11.48
C PHE A 286 -17.63 -3.77 -12.87
N ILE A 287 -16.71 -4.66 -13.20
CA ILE A 287 -16.13 -4.79 -14.55
C ILE A 287 -17.23 -5.13 -15.57
N GLY A 288 -18.15 -6.04 -15.23
CA GLY A 288 -19.32 -6.32 -16.05
C GLY A 288 -20.21 -5.10 -16.26
N LEU A 289 -20.44 -4.30 -15.21
CA LEU A 289 -21.20 -3.04 -15.32
C LEU A 289 -20.48 -2.00 -16.19
N LEU A 290 -19.16 -1.85 -16.06
CA LEU A 290 -18.37 -0.94 -16.90
C LEU A 290 -18.43 -1.36 -18.37
N TRP A 291 -18.30 -2.64 -18.64
CA TRP A 291 -18.40 -3.18 -20.00
C TRP A 291 -19.80 -3.06 -20.59
N ALA A 292 -20.85 -3.24 -19.80
CA ALA A 292 -22.23 -3.04 -20.22
C ALA A 292 -22.50 -1.58 -20.66
N GLY A 293 -21.80 -0.62 -20.06
CA GLY A 293 -21.90 0.81 -20.37
C GLY A 293 -22.91 1.58 -19.50
N PRO A 294 -22.86 2.93 -19.54
CA PRO A 294 -23.61 3.79 -18.61
C PRO A 294 -25.14 3.68 -18.75
N ASP A 295 -25.64 3.44 -19.95
CA ASP A 295 -27.09 3.41 -20.25
C ASP A 295 -27.64 1.98 -20.31
N ALA A 296 -26.93 0.99 -19.72
CA ALA A 296 -27.33 -0.39 -19.78
C ALA A 296 -28.59 -0.66 -18.94
N GLY A 297 -29.65 -1.19 -19.60
CA GLY A 297 -30.80 -1.79 -18.91
C GLY A 297 -30.44 -3.09 -18.20
N TRP A 298 -31.36 -3.61 -17.37
CA TRP A 298 -31.11 -4.80 -16.55
C TRP A 298 -30.69 -6.03 -17.35
N TRP A 299 -31.36 -6.35 -18.47
CA TRP A 299 -31.01 -7.48 -19.32
C TRP A 299 -29.58 -7.39 -19.88
N ARG A 300 -29.18 -6.18 -20.26
CA ARG A 300 -27.81 -5.93 -20.72
C ARG A 300 -26.81 -6.14 -19.58
N LYS A 301 -27.08 -5.64 -18.37
CA LYS A 301 -26.21 -5.87 -17.19
C LYS A 301 -26.06 -7.35 -16.89
N ILE A 302 -27.17 -8.10 -16.84
CA ILE A 302 -27.17 -9.56 -16.60
C ILE A 302 -26.33 -10.27 -17.67
N ARG A 303 -26.55 -9.97 -18.94
CA ARG A 303 -25.77 -10.57 -20.03
C ARG A 303 -24.27 -10.33 -19.88
N TYR A 304 -23.85 -9.11 -19.52
CA TYR A 304 -22.43 -8.80 -19.34
C TYR A 304 -21.86 -9.38 -18.04
N TRP A 305 -22.64 -9.57 -17.00
CA TRP A 305 -22.23 -10.34 -15.83
C TRP A 305 -22.01 -11.82 -16.19
N VAL A 306 -22.89 -12.42 -16.97
CA VAL A 306 -22.70 -13.79 -17.46
C VAL A 306 -21.43 -13.86 -18.31
N TYR A 307 -21.21 -12.95 -19.25
CA TYR A 307 -20.01 -12.95 -20.08
C TYR A 307 -18.73 -12.81 -19.25
N THR A 308 -18.70 -11.89 -18.29
CA THR A 308 -17.52 -11.70 -17.43
C THR A 308 -17.27 -12.92 -16.54
N ALA A 309 -18.31 -13.46 -15.93
CA ALA A 309 -18.19 -14.64 -15.07
C ALA A 309 -17.73 -15.87 -15.86
N THR A 310 -18.33 -16.13 -17.02
CA THR A 310 -17.95 -17.26 -17.88
C THR A 310 -16.49 -17.11 -18.35
N LEU A 311 -16.11 -15.94 -18.84
CA LEU A 311 -14.75 -15.73 -19.35
C LEU A 311 -13.70 -15.90 -18.25
N VAL A 312 -13.95 -15.34 -17.05
CA VAL A 312 -13.05 -15.54 -15.90
C VAL A 312 -13.01 -17.01 -15.48
N ALA A 313 -14.17 -17.68 -15.41
CA ALA A 313 -14.23 -19.10 -15.04
C ALA A 313 -13.44 -19.98 -16.03
N VAL A 314 -13.56 -19.71 -17.34
CA VAL A 314 -12.79 -20.42 -18.38
C VAL A 314 -11.28 -20.15 -18.22
N ILE A 315 -10.88 -18.88 -18.06
CA ILE A 315 -9.45 -18.53 -17.89
C ILE A 315 -8.88 -19.20 -16.64
N MET A 316 -9.58 -19.11 -15.51
CA MET A 316 -9.12 -19.71 -14.25
C MET A 316 -9.11 -21.24 -14.32
N ALA A 317 -10.07 -21.86 -15.03
CA ALA A 317 -10.08 -23.30 -15.28
C ALA A 317 -8.87 -23.73 -16.14
N VAL A 318 -8.57 -23.00 -17.21
CA VAL A 318 -7.40 -23.27 -18.06
C VAL A 318 -6.10 -23.16 -17.28
N ILE A 319 -5.94 -22.09 -16.48
CA ILE A 319 -4.74 -21.92 -15.66
C ILE A 319 -4.65 -22.99 -14.57
N GLY A 320 -5.76 -23.29 -13.89
CA GLY A 320 -5.84 -24.33 -12.86
C GLY A 320 -5.58 -25.73 -13.40
N TRP A 321 -6.05 -26.01 -14.62
CA TRP A 321 -5.75 -27.27 -15.30
C TRP A 321 -4.27 -27.33 -15.73
N ALA A 322 -3.73 -26.23 -16.27
CA ALA A 322 -2.34 -26.18 -16.75
C ALA A 322 -1.32 -26.36 -15.62
N ASN A 323 -1.62 -25.91 -14.40
CA ASN A 323 -0.76 -26.13 -13.24
C ASN A 323 -1.12 -27.36 -12.39
N GLY A 324 -2.19 -28.08 -12.73
CA GLY A 324 -2.61 -29.31 -12.06
C GLY A 324 -3.43 -29.13 -10.77
N TYR A 325 -3.71 -27.90 -10.32
CA TYR A 325 -4.36 -27.63 -9.02
C TYR A 325 -5.84 -27.24 -9.12
N GLY A 326 -6.39 -27.14 -10.33
CA GLY A 326 -7.81 -26.88 -10.56
C GLY A 326 -8.31 -25.60 -9.88
N PHE A 327 -9.35 -25.74 -9.07
CA PHE A 327 -9.96 -24.66 -8.30
C PHE A 327 -9.59 -24.69 -6.80
N GLY A 328 -8.47 -25.32 -6.40
CA GLY A 328 -7.99 -25.37 -5.01
C GLY A 328 -7.95 -24.01 -4.33
N TRP A 329 -7.54 -22.96 -5.07
CA TRP A 329 -7.51 -21.57 -4.61
C TRP A 329 -8.86 -21.06 -4.08
N LEU A 330 -10.00 -21.56 -4.59
CA LEU A 330 -11.33 -21.14 -4.17
C LEU A 330 -11.65 -21.64 -2.76
N LYS A 331 -11.27 -22.90 -2.46
CA LYS A 331 -11.42 -23.49 -1.11
C LYS A 331 -10.64 -22.66 -0.09
N VAL A 332 -9.38 -22.35 -0.39
CA VAL A 332 -8.53 -21.57 0.52
C VAL A 332 -9.08 -20.16 0.71
N MET A 333 -9.49 -19.48 -0.38
CA MET A 333 -10.09 -18.14 -0.31
C MET A 333 -11.34 -18.11 0.61
N LEU A 334 -12.17 -19.12 0.60
CA LEU A 334 -13.35 -19.21 1.46
C LEU A 334 -13.00 -19.53 2.92
N GLY A 335 -11.89 -20.24 3.15
CA GLY A 335 -11.40 -20.65 4.46
C GLY A 335 -10.46 -19.64 5.14
N THR A 336 -9.87 -18.70 4.40
CA THR A 336 -8.90 -17.72 4.96
C THR A 336 -9.53 -16.82 6.02
N GLY A 337 -8.74 -16.39 7.01
CA GLY A 337 -9.16 -15.46 8.06
C GLY A 337 -9.35 -16.11 9.43
N THR A 338 -8.59 -17.17 9.75
CA THR A 338 -8.60 -17.80 11.08
C THR A 338 -7.95 -16.89 12.15
N GLY A 339 -6.92 -16.12 11.81
CA GLY A 339 -6.27 -15.18 12.71
C GLY A 339 -7.09 -13.90 12.99
N THR A 340 -6.59 -13.09 13.91
CA THR A 340 -7.08 -11.71 14.17
C THR A 340 -5.91 -10.80 14.47
N VAL A 341 -6.01 -9.52 14.06
CA VAL A 341 -5.02 -8.48 14.38
C VAL A 341 -5.75 -7.35 15.10
N ILE A 342 -5.19 -6.88 16.20
CA ILE A 342 -5.85 -5.90 17.10
C ILE A 342 -6.14 -4.55 16.41
N PHE A 343 -5.33 -4.13 15.46
CA PHE A 343 -5.59 -2.89 14.72
C PHE A 343 -6.59 -3.06 13.55
N ALA A 344 -7.03 -4.30 13.25
CA ALA A 344 -8.18 -4.51 12.39
C ALA A 344 -9.46 -4.16 13.17
N PRO A 345 -10.42 -3.40 12.61
CA PRO A 345 -11.64 -3.01 13.31
C PRO A 345 -12.39 -4.18 13.92
N VAL A 346 -12.44 -5.32 13.24
CA VAL A 346 -13.06 -6.56 13.75
C VAL A 346 -12.28 -7.13 14.94
N GLY A 347 -10.95 -7.12 14.90
CA GLY A 347 -10.10 -7.55 16.00
C GLY A 347 -10.20 -6.62 17.21
N ALA A 348 -10.18 -5.29 16.99
CA ALA A 348 -10.35 -4.29 18.02
C ALA A 348 -11.72 -4.40 18.72
N LEU A 349 -12.79 -4.55 17.93
CA LEU A 349 -14.15 -4.76 18.47
C LEU A 349 -14.20 -6.02 19.34
N ASN A 350 -13.63 -7.13 18.84
CA ASN A 350 -13.56 -8.36 19.64
C ASN A 350 -12.78 -8.16 20.94
N ALA A 351 -11.64 -7.48 20.92
CA ALA A 351 -10.83 -7.24 22.12
C ALA A 351 -11.60 -6.40 23.18
N VAL A 352 -12.29 -5.34 22.74
CA VAL A 352 -13.11 -4.50 23.64
C VAL A 352 -14.26 -5.30 24.24
N LEU A 353 -15.01 -6.04 23.42
CA LEU A 353 -16.14 -6.86 23.90
C LEU A 353 -15.67 -7.99 24.82
N HIS A 354 -14.57 -8.65 24.47
CA HIS A 354 -13.96 -9.69 25.30
C HIS A 354 -13.60 -9.13 26.69
N GLY A 355 -12.88 -8.00 26.74
CA GLY A 355 -12.53 -7.36 28.00
C GLY A 355 -13.76 -6.97 28.84
N ALA A 356 -14.80 -6.40 28.23
CA ALA A 356 -16.02 -6.02 28.93
C ALA A 356 -16.77 -7.23 29.49
N LEU A 357 -16.93 -8.31 28.70
CA LEU A 357 -17.67 -9.50 29.11
C LEU A 357 -16.92 -10.30 30.19
N THR A 358 -15.62 -10.44 30.10
CA THR A 358 -14.81 -11.12 31.11
C THR A 358 -14.81 -10.39 32.44
N THR A 359 -14.87 -9.04 32.43
CA THR A 359 -14.98 -8.23 33.66
C THR A 359 -16.25 -8.51 34.45
N ILE A 360 -17.34 -8.91 33.77
CA ILE A 360 -18.62 -9.27 34.40
C ILE A 360 -18.82 -10.79 34.55
N GLY A 361 -17.76 -11.59 34.35
CA GLY A 361 -17.76 -13.04 34.57
C GLY A 361 -18.42 -13.87 33.47
N ILE A 362 -18.65 -13.31 32.25
CA ILE A 362 -19.23 -14.04 31.13
C ILE A 362 -18.13 -14.71 30.30
N GLY A 363 -18.28 -16.02 30.03
CA GLY A 363 -17.41 -16.78 29.13
C GLY A 363 -17.50 -16.28 27.67
N THR A 364 -16.37 -16.18 26.98
CA THR A 364 -16.27 -15.46 25.69
C THR A 364 -15.80 -16.33 24.51
N ASP A 365 -15.77 -17.64 24.63
CA ASP A 365 -15.30 -18.56 23.57
C ASP A 365 -16.12 -18.44 22.27
N TRP A 366 -17.41 -18.12 22.40
CA TRP A 366 -18.33 -17.88 21.29
C TRP A 366 -18.18 -16.52 20.60
N LEU A 367 -17.55 -15.55 21.27
CA LEU A 367 -17.58 -14.14 20.85
C LEU A 367 -16.81 -13.92 19.53
N LEU A 368 -15.59 -14.41 19.43
CA LEU A 368 -14.76 -14.21 18.22
C LEU A 368 -15.40 -14.83 16.96
N PRO A 369 -15.90 -16.09 17.00
CA PRO A 369 -16.65 -16.65 15.87
C PRO A 369 -17.89 -15.82 15.49
N ALA A 370 -18.65 -15.33 16.49
CA ALA A 370 -19.84 -14.51 16.26
C ALA A 370 -19.49 -13.15 15.62
N VAL A 371 -18.49 -12.44 16.14
CA VAL A 371 -18.03 -11.17 15.56
C VAL A 371 -17.53 -11.34 14.13
N LYS A 372 -16.77 -12.41 13.85
CA LYS A 372 -16.32 -12.74 12.48
C LYS A 372 -17.50 -13.02 11.55
N LEU A 373 -18.48 -13.79 11.98
CA LEU A 373 -19.67 -14.10 11.19
C LEU A 373 -20.45 -12.82 10.85
N VAL A 374 -20.72 -11.96 11.84
CA VAL A 374 -21.42 -10.69 11.64
C VAL A 374 -20.65 -9.79 10.66
N ALA A 375 -19.34 -9.66 10.84
CA ALA A 375 -18.50 -8.88 9.95
C ALA A 375 -18.51 -9.42 8.50
N ARG A 376 -18.45 -10.75 8.32
CA ARG A 376 -18.54 -11.40 7.01
C ARG A 376 -19.89 -11.15 6.35
N LEU A 377 -21.00 -11.33 7.09
CA LEU A 377 -22.35 -11.05 6.57
C LEU A 377 -22.54 -9.59 6.21
N ALA A 378 -22.05 -8.66 7.05
CA ALA A 378 -22.07 -7.23 6.77
C ALA A 378 -21.27 -6.88 5.52
N SER A 379 -20.07 -7.47 5.36
CA SER A 379 -19.23 -7.28 4.17
C SER A 379 -19.93 -7.75 2.90
N VAL A 380 -20.47 -8.95 2.90
CA VAL A 380 -21.23 -9.50 1.75
C VAL A 380 -22.45 -8.62 1.46
N GLY A 381 -23.24 -8.24 2.49
CA GLY A 381 -24.39 -7.37 2.34
C GLY A 381 -24.06 -6.02 1.73
N LEU A 382 -22.97 -5.37 2.18
CA LEU A 382 -22.48 -4.11 1.61
C LEU A 382 -22.01 -4.27 0.18
N VAL A 383 -21.28 -5.32 -0.15
CA VAL A 383 -20.85 -5.61 -1.53
C VAL A 383 -22.05 -5.77 -2.44
N LEU A 384 -23.05 -6.59 -2.06
CA LEU A 384 -24.28 -6.77 -2.83
C LEU A 384 -25.04 -5.45 -2.99
N LEU A 385 -25.19 -4.68 -1.91
CA LEU A 385 -25.80 -3.36 -1.97
C LEU A 385 -25.11 -2.46 -2.99
N LEU A 386 -23.79 -2.42 -2.99
CA LEU A 386 -22.98 -1.60 -3.90
C LEU A 386 -23.02 -2.11 -5.34
N ILE A 387 -23.22 -3.40 -5.59
CA ILE A 387 -23.41 -3.97 -6.93
C ILE A 387 -24.76 -3.55 -7.50
N PHE A 388 -25.83 -3.65 -6.72
CA PHE A 388 -27.20 -3.48 -7.22
C PHE A 388 -27.73 -2.05 -7.10
N LYS A 389 -27.26 -1.26 -6.12
CA LYS A 389 -27.71 0.13 -5.89
C LYS A 389 -26.63 1.15 -6.24
N GLY A 390 -27.06 2.29 -6.81
CA GLY A 390 -26.23 3.45 -7.12
C GLY A 390 -26.16 3.81 -8.59
N LYS A 391 -25.68 5.04 -8.86
CA LYS A 391 -25.59 5.60 -10.20
C LYS A 391 -24.50 4.92 -11.03
N GLN A 392 -24.74 4.73 -12.31
CA GLN A 392 -23.76 4.14 -13.26
C GLN A 392 -22.50 5.02 -13.40
N SER A 393 -22.62 6.34 -13.27
CA SER A 393 -21.48 7.26 -13.29
C SER A 393 -20.47 7.04 -12.15
N HIS A 394 -20.87 6.35 -11.08
CA HIS A 394 -20.05 6.12 -9.88
C HIS A 394 -19.62 4.66 -9.71
N ILE A 395 -19.57 3.87 -10.80
CA ILE A 395 -19.24 2.44 -10.73
C ILE A 395 -17.86 2.23 -10.09
N VAL A 396 -16.83 2.97 -10.48
CA VAL A 396 -15.47 2.81 -9.95
C VAL A 396 -15.40 3.20 -8.47
N GLN A 397 -16.14 4.24 -8.04
CA GLN A 397 -16.24 4.59 -6.63
C GLN A 397 -16.94 3.49 -5.81
N ARG A 398 -18.03 2.93 -6.34
CA ARG A 398 -18.75 1.80 -5.72
C ARG A 398 -17.86 0.55 -5.63
N MET A 399 -17.07 0.31 -6.68
CA MET A 399 -16.07 -0.76 -6.71
C MET A 399 -15.02 -0.56 -5.61
N ALA A 400 -14.50 0.66 -5.44
CA ALA A 400 -13.56 0.99 -4.36
C ALA A 400 -14.19 0.76 -2.97
N LEU A 401 -15.45 1.17 -2.78
CA LEU A 401 -16.18 0.95 -1.51
C LEU A 401 -16.46 -0.52 -1.24
N ALA A 402 -16.81 -1.32 -2.27
CA ALA A 402 -17.02 -2.76 -2.13
C ALA A 402 -15.71 -3.48 -1.75
N PHE A 403 -14.61 -3.09 -2.38
CA PHE A 403 -13.30 -3.63 -2.01
C PHE A 403 -12.91 -3.21 -0.59
N SER A 404 -13.22 -1.97 -0.18
CA SER A 404 -13.00 -1.50 1.21
C SER A 404 -13.82 -2.27 2.22
N ALA A 405 -15.07 -2.62 1.90
CA ALA A 405 -15.91 -3.42 2.80
C ALA A 405 -15.28 -4.79 3.10
N LEU A 406 -14.70 -5.46 2.09
CA LEU A 406 -13.96 -6.71 2.30
C LEU A 406 -12.72 -6.53 3.16
N VAL A 407 -11.93 -5.48 2.92
CA VAL A 407 -10.67 -5.24 3.64
C VAL A 407 -10.93 -4.80 5.07
N ILE A 408 -11.82 -3.80 5.29
CA ILE A 408 -12.04 -3.20 6.62
C ILE A 408 -12.81 -4.16 7.56
N LEU A 409 -13.72 -4.96 7.01
CA LEU A 409 -14.46 -5.97 7.76
C LEU A 409 -13.75 -7.33 7.82
N SER A 410 -12.51 -7.40 7.33
CA SER A 410 -11.65 -8.57 7.54
C SER A 410 -11.13 -8.59 9.00
N PRO A 411 -11.02 -9.78 9.62
CA PRO A 411 -10.39 -9.93 10.92
C PRO A 411 -8.87 -9.70 10.89
N ILE A 412 -8.27 -9.74 9.70
CA ILE A 412 -6.85 -9.50 9.47
C ILE A 412 -6.70 -8.34 8.50
N ILE A 413 -5.97 -7.31 8.91
CA ILE A 413 -5.55 -6.21 8.04
C ILE A 413 -4.03 -6.11 8.15
N GLN A 414 -3.35 -6.28 7.03
CA GLN A 414 -1.93 -6.02 6.94
C GLN A 414 -1.69 -4.58 6.45
N PRO A 415 -0.56 -3.93 6.79
CA PRO A 415 -0.27 -2.56 6.39
C PRO A 415 -0.44 -2.27 4.90
N TRP A 416 -0.08 -3.23 4.05
CA TRP A 416 -0.18 -3.10 2.60
C TRP A 416 -1.59 -3.30 2.03
N TYR A 417 -2.57 -3.81 2.79
CA TYR A 417 -3.95 -3.98 2.31
C TYR A 417 -4.64 -2.64 2.01
N ILE A 418 -4.29 -1.58 2.75
CA ILE A 418 -4.80 -0.23 2.46
C ILE A 418 -4.33 0.28 1.10
N LEU A 419 -3.16 -0.19 0.64
CA LEU A 419 -2.61 0.18 -0.66
C LEU A 419 -3.36 -0.46 -1.84
N TRP A 420 -4.17 -1.49 -1.60
CA TRP A 420 -5.09 -2.02 -2.62
C TRP A 420 -6.22 -1.03 -2.92
N LEU A 421 -6.65 -0.28 -1.91
CA LEU A 421 -7.78 0.63 -1.96
C LEU A 421 -7.38 2.02 -2.45
N LEU A 422 -6.21 2.48 -2.01
CA LEU A 422 -5.75 3.84 -2.21
C LEU A 422 -5.75 4.30 -3.68
N PRO A 423 -5.28 3.51 -4.67
CA PRO A 423 -5.36 3.89 -6.08
C PRO A 423 -6.79 4.06 -6.59
N PHE A 424 -7.73 3.21 -6.16
CA PHE A 424 -9.14 3.30 -6.57
C PHE A 424 -9.84 4.55 -6.00
N PHE A 425 -9.52 4.95 -4.79
CA PHE A 425 -10.00 6.21 -4.23
C PHE A 425 -9.33 7.42 -4.89
N ALA A 426 -8.03 7.35 -5.14
CA ALA A 426 -7.28 8.43 -5.76
C ALA A 426 -7.80 8.76 -7.17
N ILE A 427 -8.14 7.76 -7.99
CA ILE A 427 -8.68 7.96 -9.34
C ILE A 427 -10.12 8.50 -9.36
N THR A 428 -10.89 8.30 -8.30
CA THR A 428 -12.24 8.84 -8.16
C THR A 428 -12.28 10.22 -7.49
N GLY A 429 -11.16 10.67 -6.97
CA GLY A 429 -10.95 11.99 -6.39
C GLY A 429 -10.96 11.99 -4.86
N ILE A 430 -9.78 12.16 -4.27
CA ILE A 430 -9.60 12.47 -2.84
C ILE A 430 -9.56 13.99 -2.71
N ARG A 431 -10.42 14.54 -1.82
CA ARG A 431 -10.51 15.97 -1.55
C ARG A 431 -9.36 16.42 -0.66
N ASP A 432 -8.97 17.70 -0.82
CA ASP A 432 -7.96 18.35 0.02
C ASP A 432 -8.57 18.82 1.36
N ASP A 433 -9.18 17.87 2.07
CA ASP A 433 -9.79 18.07 3.39
C ASP A 433 -9.38 16.92 4.33
N TRP A 434 -10.25 16.54 5.25
CA TRP A 434 -10.03 15.42 6.15
C TRP A 434 -9.70 14.10 5.43
N GLN A 435 -10.11 13.91 4.15
CA GLN A 435 -9.79 12.70 3.39
C GLN A 435 -8.28 12.60 3.12
N LEU A 436 -7.66 13.70 2.70
CA LEU A 436 -6.21 13.72 2.49
C LEU A 436 -5.44 13.62 3.82
N LEU A 437 -5.98 14.19 4.90
CA LEU A 437 -5.42 14.04 6.24
C LEU A 437 -5.41 12.57 6.69
N TRP A 438 -6.46 11.82 6.40
CA TRP A 438 -6.50 10.38 6.66
C TRP A 438 -5.45 9.61 5.85
N VAL A 439 -5.18 9.99 4.60
CA VAL A 439 -4.10 9.40 3.81
C VAL A 439 -2.74 9.68 4.46
N TYR A 440 -2.50 10.91 4.94
CA TYR A 440 -1.27 11.25 5.65
C TYR A 440 -1.13 10.44 6.94
N PHE A 441 -2.19 10.37 7.74
CA PHE A 441 -2.20 9.65 9.01
C PHE A 441 -1.96 8.15 8.80
N THR A 442 -2.71 7.50 7.91
CA THR A 442 -2.55 6.05 7.63
C THR A 442 -1.18 5.72 7.08
N THR A 443 -0.65 6.54 6.18
CA THR A 443 0.71 6.36 5.66
C THR A 443 1.75 6.46 6.78
N ALA A 444 1.66 7.52 7.61
CA ALA A 444 2.55 7.74 8.74
C ALA A 444 2.46 6.61 9.79
N PHE A 445 1.24 6.19 10.13
CA PHE A 445 0.98 5.13 11.10
C PHE A 445 1.63 3.81 10.67
N PHE A 446 1.41 3.37 9.44
CA PHE A 446 1.98 2.10 8.98
C PHE A 446 3.48 2.15 8.69
N ILE A 447 4.04 3.31 8.36
CA ILE A 447 5.50 3.49 8.32
C ILE A 447 6.08 3.36 9.74
N ALA A 448 5.49 4.00 10.74
CA ALA A 448 5.92 3.91 12.14
C ALA A 448 5.82 2.47 12.66
N PHE A 449 4.70 1.80 12.40
CA PHE A 449 4.48 0.40 12.76
C PHE A 449 5.52 -0.53 12.11
N GLY A 450 5.74 -0.40 10.80
CA GLY A 450 6.71 -1.22 10.08
C GLY A 450 8.14 -1.02 10.60
N ALA A 451 8.55 0.22 10.84
CA ALA A 451 9.88 0.54 11.34
C ALA A 451 10.10 0.11 12.80
N ALA A 452 9.04 0.02 13.61
CA ALA A 452 9.13 -0.40 15.01
C ALA A 452 9.00 -1.92 15.20
N ASP A 453 8.13 -2.60 14.44
CA ASP A 453 7.73 -3.98 14.70
C ASP A 453 8.19 -4.96 13.62
N GLN A 454 8.30 -4.53 12.37
CA GLN A 454 8.52 -5.40 11.21
C GLN A 454 9.97 -5.38 10.70
N ILE A 455 10.93 -5.39 11.63
CA ILE A 455 12.38 -5.47 11.37
C ILE A 455 12.94 -6.77 11.94
N PHE A 456 14.09 -7.18 11.44
CA PHE A 456 14.76 -8.40 11.88
C PHE A 456 15.93 -8.09 12.81
N ILE A 457 15.90 -8.69 13.99
CA ILE A 457 17.01 -8.70 14.97
C ILE A 457 17.35 -10.14 15.29
N TRP A 458 18.63 -10.47 15.30
CA TRP A 458 19.08 -11.81 15.62
C TRP A 458 18.68 -12.23 17.03
N GLN A 459 18.30 -13.51 17.22
CA GLN A 459 17.78 -14.03 18.49
C GLN A 459 18.77 -13.88 19.66
N PHE A 460 20.08 -13.93 19.40
CA PHE A 460 21.09 -13.72 20.45
C PHE A 460 21.24 -12.24 20.87
N LEU A 461 20.61 -11.31 20.15
CA LEU A 461 20.44 -9.89 20.50
C LEU A 461 19.02 -9.59 20.99
N SER A 462 18.29 -10.61 21.49
CA SER A 462 16.89 -10.47 21.91
C SER A 462 16.67 -9.38 22.98
N ASP A 463 17.66 -9.14 23.83
CA ASP A 463 17.61 -8.09 24.85
C ASP A 463 17.58 -6.67 24.25
N LEU A 464 18.11 -6.52 23.02
CA LEU A 464 18.10 -5.26 22.29
C LEU A 464 16.76 -4.98 21.61
N ASP A 465 15.97 -6.02 21.28
CA ASP A 465 14.72 -5.89 20.51
C ASP A 465 13.74 -4.87 21.12
N PRO A 466 13.41 -4.89 22.42
CA PRO A 466 12.51 -3.89 23.01
C PRO A 466 13.04 -2.45 22.91
N TRP A 467 14.34 -2.26 23.11
CA TRP A 467 14.97 -0.94 23.02
C TRP A 467 14.96 -0.38 21.61
N VAL A 468 15.24 -1.20 20.62
CA VAL A 468 15.22 -0.83 19.20
C VAL A 468 13.81 -0.48 18.76
N LYS A 469 12.80 -1.24 19.18
CA LYS A 469 11.39 -0.94 18.93
C LYS A 469 10.96 0.38 19.56
N GLN A 470 11.33 0.62 20.82
CA GLN A 470 11.06 1.89 21.53
C GLN A 470 11.76 3.06 20.86
N LEU A 471 13.03 2.92 20.46
CA LEU A 471 13.80 3.94 19.77
C LEU A 471 13.16 4.31 18.43
N SER A 472 12.81 3.30 17.62
CA SER A 472 12.13 3.52 16.33
C SER A 472 10.77 4.20 16.52
N THR A 473 10.02 3.78 17.54
CA THR A 473 8.75 4.40 17.91
C THR A 473 8.94 5.85 18.34
N ALA A 474 9.93 6.15 19.18
CA ALA A 474 10.24 7.52 19.61
C ALA A 474 10.65 8.41 18.43
N ILE A 475 11.53 7.94 17.55
CA ILE A 475 11.92 8.66 16.32
C ILE A 475 10.68 8.94 15.46
N SER A 476 9.78 7.97 15.35
CA SER A 476 8.56 8.11 14.55
C SER A 476 7.62 9.17 15.15
N TRP A 477 7.38 9.16 16.45
CA TRP A 477 6.55 10.18 17.12
C TRP A 477 7.17 11.57 17.01
N VAL A 478 8.49 11.71 17.26
CA VAL A 478 9.21 12.99 17.13
C VAL A 478 9.15 13.50 15.70
N SER A 479 9.37 12.62 14.71
CA SER A 479 9.30 13.00 13.29
C SER A 479 7.90 13.44 12.89
N MET A 480 6.86 12.71 13.33
CA MET A 480 5.47 13.05 13.03
C MET A 480 5.08 14.38 13.68
N ALA A 481 5.44 14.59 14.96
CA ALA A 481 5.20 15.86 15.65
C ALA A 481 5.96 17.03 14.99
N TYR A 482 7.22 16.83 14.62
CA TYR A 482 8.00 17.80 13.88
C TYR A 482 7.33 18.21 12.56
N LEU A 483 6.93 17.24 11.75
CA LEU A 483 6.32 17.49 10.44
C LEU A 483 4.95 18.16 10.54
N ALA A 484 4.16 17.80 11.56
CA ALA A 484 2.81 18.33 11.75
C ALA A 484 2.81 19.74 12.37
N PHE A 485 3.75 20.05 13.27
CA PHE A 485 3.69 21.27 14.09
C PHE A 485 4.87 22.22 13.90
N LEU A 486 6.07 21.70 13.67
CA LEU A 486 7.31 22.50 13.71
C LEU A 486 7.94 22.75 12.33
N ASP A 487 7.83 21.83 11.37
CA ASP A 487 8.41 22.04 10.04
C ASP A 487 7.69 23.19 9.31
N PRO A 488 8.38 24.33 9.05
CA PRO A 488 7.74 25.48 8.41
C PRO A 488 7.10 25.19 7.05
N ARG A 489 7.47 24.07 6.43
CA ARG A 489 7.02 23.69 5.09
C ARG A 489 5.85 22.73 5.10
N THR A 490 5.85 21.73 6.00
CA THR A 490 4.80 20.71 6.00
C THR A 490 3.67 21.01 6.97
N ARG A 491 3.89 21.80 8.05
CA ARG A 491 2.85 22.14 9.03
C ARG A 491 1.59 22.73 8.39
N SER A 492 1.75 23.57 7.36
CA SER A 492 0.61 24.19 6.67
C SER A 492 -0.31 23.19 5.98
N LEU A 493 0.19 22.02 5.57
CA LEU A 493 -0.61 20.95 4.96
C LEU A 493 -1.60 20.37 5.96
N PHE A 494 -1.15 20.13 7.19
CA PHE A 494 -2.00 19.58 8.25
C PHE A 494 -3.06 20.58 8.71
N VAL A 495 -2.71 21.87 8.81
CA VAL A 495 -3.66 22.95 9.12
C VAL A 495 -4.66 23.15 7.99
N ALA A 496 -4.22 23.13 6.74
CA ALA A 496 -5.10 23.34 5.57
C ALA A 496 -6.16 22.22 5.41
N THR A 497 -5.87 21.00 5.87
CA THR A 497 -6.78 19.86 5.80
C THR A 497 -7.76 19.78 6.99
N LEU A 498 -7.59 20.63 8.02
CA LEU A 498 -8.51 20.69 9.15
C LEU A 498 -9.86 21.29 8.74
N PRO A 499 -10.98 20.87 9.39
CA PRO A 499 -12.27 21.49 9.22
C PRO A 499 -12.22 23.00 9.47
N ALA A 500 -12.98 23.78 8.72
CA ALA A 500 -12.96 25.25 8.75
C ALA A 500 -13.15 25.84 10.17
N ARG A 501 -13.92 25.16 11.04
CA ARG A 501 -14.14 25.55 12.44
C ARG A 501 -12.86 25.48 13.30
N LEU A 502 -12.00 24.50 13.06
CA LEU A 502 -10.73 24.34 13.77
C LEU A 502 -9.63 25.25 13.18
N ARG A 503 -9.69 25.53 11.89
CA ARG A 503 -8.76 26.40 11.18
C ARG A 503 -8.78 27.85 11.69
N ARG A 504 -9.93 28.37 12.09
CA ARG A 504 -10.07 29.72 12.68
C ARG A 504 -9.35 29.84 14.01
N ARG A 505 -9.42 28.83 14.88
CA ARG A 505 -8.75 28.85 16.20
C ARG A 505 -7.22 28.83 16.13
N THR A 506 -6.64 28.17 15.11
CA THR A 506 -5.18 28.13 14.92
C THR A 506 -4.60 29.42 14.33
N VAL A 507 -5.39 30.16 13.55
CA VAL A 507 -4.96 31.47 12.99
C VAL A 507 -5.08 32.58 14.03
N GLU A 508 -6.08 32.54 14.91
CA GLU A 508 -6.25 33.51 16.00
C GLU A 508 -5.22 33.34 17.15
N ALA A 509 -4.52 32.20 17.22
CA ALA A 509 -3.50 31.91 18.22
C ALA A 509 -2.07 32.37 17.83
N GLU A 510 -1.86 32.90 16.62
CA GLU A 510 -0.57 33.52 16.29
C GLU A 510 -0.50 34.92 16.94
N PRO A 511 0.50 35.20 17.82
CA PRO A 511 0.64 36.52 18.42
C PRO A 511 0.91 37.55 17.31
N THR A 512 0.03 38.53 17.20
CA THR A 512 0.25 39.71 16.39
C THR A 512 1.46 40.44 16.98
N THR A 513 2.65 40.22 16.40
CA THR A 513 3.80 41.07 16.67
C THR A 513 3.45 42.49 16.22
N GLY A 514 3.23 43.36 17.20
CA GLY A 514 2.83 44.73 16.99
C GLY A 514 3.76 45.46 16.03
N LYS A 515 3.20 46.00 14.98
CA LYS A 515 3.80 47.10 14.26
C LYS A 515 3.70 48.36 15.15
N ASN A 516 4.80 48.73 15.78
CA ASN A 516 4.98 50.08 16.26
C ASN A 516 5.06 51.00 15.04
N ASP A 517 4.02 51.75 14.78
CA ASP A 517 4.07 52.93 13.92
C ASP A 517 4.89 54.02 14.61
N PRO A 518 5.92 54.58 13.99
CA PRO A 518 6.59 55.76 14.51
C PRO A 518 5.68 56.99 14.30
N GLN A 519 5.30 57.65 15.41
CA GLN A 519 4.63 58.93 15.38
C GLN A 519 5.54 59.96 14.70
N VAL A 520 4.99 60.65 13.68
CA VAL A 520 5.58 61.82 13.08
C VAL A 520 5.27 63.01 13.98
N PRO A 521 6.23 63.82 14.45
CA PRO A 521 5.94 65.04 15.20
C PRO A 521 5.43 66.14 14.23
N SER A 522 4.34 66.75 14.61
CA SER A 522 3.81 68.01 14.00
C SER A 522 4.65 69.20 14.49
N THR A 523 5.31 69.89 13.60
CA THR A 523 5.53 71.35 13.60
C THR A 523 5.57 71.86 12.18
#